data_bb007ae6e770f34e2beebe84b8e9e6bd
#
_entry.id   bb007ae6e770f34e2beebe84b8e9e6bd
#
_cell.length_a   1.000
_cell.length_b   1.000
_cell.length_c   1.000
_cell.angle_alpha   90.00
_cell.angle_beta   90.00
_cell.angle_gamma   90.00
#
_symmetry.space_group_name_H-M   'P 1'
#
loop_
_entity.id
_entity.type
_entity.pdbx_description
1 polymer ?
#
loop_
_entity_poly.entity_id
_entity_poly.type
_entity_poly.pdbx_seq_one_letter_code
_entity_poly.pdbx_strand_id
1 'polypeptide(L)'
;MGTAYLHILQNNYLKAVNNNTSQHYAMISAYNGGTGNVLKSFHRDRKTAVKIINEHQPQNVYYVLTRKHPKAESRRYLEKVTKAEKKYQ
;
A
#
# COMPACT_ATOMS: atom_id res chain seq x y z
N MET A 1 -0.22 -16.62 -15.39
CA MET A 1 -0.01 -15.42 -16.20
C MET A 1 -0.38 -14.14 -15.49
N GLY A 2 -1.58 -14.04 -14.97
CA GLY A 2 -2.02 -12.83 -14.27
C GLY A 2 -1.20 -12.48 -13.04
N THR A 3 -0.76 -13.47 -12.29
CA THR A 3 -0.01 -13.26 -11.05
C THR A 3 1.33 -12.59 -11.32
N ALA A 4 2.08 -13.06 -12.33
CA ALA A 4 3.38 -12.50 -12.66
C ALA A 4 3.24 -11.07 -13.17
N TYR A 5 2.22 -10.82 -13.99
CA TYR A 5 1.97 -9.48 -14.52
C TYR A 5 1.61 -8.49 -13.42
N LEU A 6 0.72 -8.89 -12.49
CA LEU A 6 0.34 -8.05 -11.38
C LEU A 6 1.52 -7.74 -10.46
N HIS A 7 2.38 -8.74 -10.24
CA HIS A 7 3.56 -8.57 -9.42
C HIS A 7 4.52 -7.55 -10.03
N ILE A 8 4.73 -7.62 -11.36
CA ILE A 8 5.58 -6.66 -12.07
C ILE A 8 5.01 -5.24 -11.96
N LEU A 9 3.70 -5.08 -12.16
CA LEU A 9 3.05 -3.78 -12.06
C LEU A 9 3.17 -3.19 -10.66
N GLN A 10 2.96 -3.99 -9.63
CA GLN A 10 3.10 -3.55 -8.25
C GLN A 10 4.53 -3.08 -7.98
N ASN A 11 5.52 -3.84 -8.46
CA ASN A 11 6.91 -3.49 -8.24
C ASN A 11 7.32 -2.20 -8.94
N ASN A 12 6.74 -1.88 -10.11
CA ASN A 12 7.10 -0.67 -10.84
C ASN A 12 6.80 0.60 -10.06
N TYR A 13 5.66 0.67 -9.37
CA TYR A 13 5.28 1.86 -8.60
C TYR A 13 5.72 1.76 -7.15
N LEU A 14 5.50 0.63 -6.51
CA LEU A 14 5.78 0.49 -5.09
C LEU A 14 7.27 0.39 -4.81
N LYS A 15 8.06 -0.05 -5.78
CA LYS A 15 9.50 -0.10 -5.68
C LYS A 15 10.12 1.28 -5.50
N ALA A 16 9.45 2.32 -5.98
CA ALA A 16 9.90 3.69 -5.84
C ALA A 16 9.64 4.26 -4.44
N VAL A 17 8.92 3.53 -3.59
CA VAL A 17 8.72 3.90 -2.20
C VAL A 17 10.00 3.60 -1.44
N ASN A 18 10.62 4.65 -0.88
CA ASN A 18 11.97 4.54 -0.28
C ASN A 18 11.97 3.86 1.09
N ASN A 19 10.92 4.05 1.88
CA ASN A 19 10.85 3.48 3.21
C ASN A 19 10.33 2.05 3.15
N ASN A 20 11.09 1.10 3.69
CA ASN A 20 10.73 -0.31 3.64
C ASN A 20 9.42 -0.62 4.34
N THR A 21 9.13 0.03 5.45
CA THR A 21 7.90 -0.19 6.20
C THR A 21 6.69 0.36 5.43
N SER A 22 6.83 1.56 4.86
CA SER A 22 5.78 2.15 4.01
C SER A 22 5.52 1.27 2.79
N GLN A 23 6.57 0.79 2.15
CA GLN A 23 6.46 -0.11 1.00
C GLN A 23 5.74 -1.40 1.38
N HIS A 24 6.07 -1.95 2.55
CA HIS A 24 5.43 -3.16 3.05
C HIS A 24 3.93 -2.97 3.24
N TYR A 25 3.51 -1.88 3.88
CA TYR A 25 2.09 -1.57 4.05
C TYR A 25 1.39 -1.40 2.71
N ALA A 26 2.02 -0.68 1.79
CA ALA A 26 1.45 -0.47 0.47
C ALA A 26 1.29 -1.78 -0.30
N MET A 27 2.25 -2.68 -0.20
CA MET A 27 2.20 -3.97 -0.87
C MET A 27 1.10 -4.87 -0.30
N ILE A 28 0.93 -4.90 1.02
CA ILE A 28 -0.14 -5.66 1.66
C ILE A 28 -1.49 -5.15 1.18
N SER A 29 -1.69 -3.84 1.20
CA SER A 29 -2.93 -3.24 0.77
C SER A 29 -3.19 -3.48 -0.71
N ALA A 30 -2.15 -3.40 -1.55
CA ALA A 30 -2.25 -3.64 -2.98
C ALA A 30 -2.60 -5.09 -3.30
N TYR A 31 -2.15 -6.03 -2.50
CA TYR A 31 -2.45 -7.45 -2.69
C TYR A 31 -3.95 -7.70 -2.65
N ASN A 32 -4.66 -7.03 -1.76
CA ASN A 32 -6.12 -7.19 -1.63
C ASN A 32 -6.88 -6.25 -2.57
N GLY A 33 -6.51 -4.97 -2.62
CA GLY A 33 -7.29 -3.95 -3.31
C GLY A 33 -6.68 -3.42 -4.61
N GLY A 34 -5.48 -3.87 -4.98
CA GLY A 34 -4.80 -3.43 -6.19
C GLY A 34 -3.95 -2.19 -6.00
N THR A 35 -2.86 -2.11 -6.77
CA THR A 35 -1.91 -1.00 -6.70
C THR A 35 -2.58 0.34 -7.03
N GLY A 36 -3.47 0.36 -8.03
CA GLY A 36 -4.17 1.57 -8.42
C GLY A 36 -4.94 2.20 -7.27
N ASN A 37 -5.65 1.39 -6.49
CA ASN A 37 -6.42 1.89 -5.35
C ASN A 37 -5.52 2.35 -4.20
N VAL A 38 -4.38 1.69 -3.99
CA VAL A 38 -3.39 2.15 -3.02
C VAL A 38 -2.92 3.56 -3.37
N LEU A 39 -2.53 3.76 -4.63
CA LEU A 39 -2.03 5.06 -5.07
C LEU A 39 -3.14 6.12 -5.03
N LYS A 40 -4.37 5.76 -5.41
CA LYS A 40 -5.51 6.68 -5.34
C LYS A 40 -5.81 7.15 -3.91
N SER A 41 -5.42 6.36 -2.92
CA SER A 41 -5.60 6.76 -1.52
C SER A 41 -4.78 8.01 -1.19
N PHE A 42 -3.72 8.28 -1.94
CA PHE A 42 -2.84 9.42 -1.74
C PHE A 42 -3.05 10.51 -2.78
N HIS A 43 -3.16 10.12 -4.06
CA HIS A 43 -3.39 11.08 -5.14
C HIS A 43 -3.84 10.32 -6.38
N ARG A 44 -4.63 10.99 -7.24
CA ARG A 44 -5.09 10.36 -8.48
C ARG A 44 -3.97 10.15 -9.50
N ASP A 45 -2.93 11.00 -9.46
CA ASP A 45 -1.76 10.82 -10.31
C ASP A 45 -0.78 9.88 -9.62
N ARG A 46 -0.40 8.80 -10.31
CA ARG A 46 0.41 7.74 -9.71
C ARG A 46 1.79 8.21 -9.28
N LYS A 47 2.45 9.01 -10.09
CA LYS A 47 3.78 9.52 -9.75
C LYS A 47 3.72 10.45 -8.54
N THR A 48 2.71 11.31 -8.51
CA THR A 48 2.48 12.21 -7.37
C THR A 48 2.16 11.42 -6.12
N ALA A 49 1.36 10.35 -6.24
CA ALA A 49 1.01 9.49 -5.12
C ALA A 49 2.27 8.89 -4.48
N VAL A 50 3.18 8.36 -5.30
CA VAL A 50 4.44 7.79 -4.81
C VAL A 50 5.26 8.85 -4.09
N LYS A 51 5.33 10.05 -4.63
CA LYS A 51 6.04 11.16 -4.00
C LYS A 51 5.45 11.50 -2.63
N ILE A 52 4.12 11.53 -2.53
CA ILE A 52 3.43 11.79 -1.28
C ILE A 52 3.74 10.69 -0.26
N ILE A 53 3.70 9.42 -0.69
CA ILE A 53 4.05 8.30 0.19
C ILE A 53 5.47 8.47 0.74
N ASN A 54 6.41 8.86 -0.11
CA ASN A 54 7.81 9.06 0.30
C ASN A 54 7.98 10.23 1.28
N GLU A 55 7.07 11.19 1.25
CA GLU A 55 7.09 12.33 2.18
C GLU A 55 6.42 12.00 3.51
N HIS A 56 5.67 10.92 3.58
CA HIS A 56 4.97 10.49 4.79
C HIS A 56 5.83 9.54 5.61
N GLN A 57 5.65 9.59 6.93
CA GLN A 57 6.20 8.55 7.79
C GLN A 57 5.36 7.28 7.65
N PRO A 58 5.94 6.09 7.95
CA PRO A 58 5.20 4.82 7.79
C PRO A 58 3.87 4.79 8.53
N GLN A 59 3.81 5.35 9.72
CA GLN A 59 2.57 5.40 10.50
C GLN A 59 1.49 6.22 9.80
N ASN A 60 1.86 7.25 9.07
CA ASN A 60 0.92 8.05 8.29
C ASN A 60 0.45 7.31 7.05
N VAL A 61 1.35 6.56 6.40
CA VAL A 61 0.98 5.69 5.29
C VAL A 61 -0.04 4.66 5.76
N TYR A 62 0.21 4.03 6.89
CA TYR A 62 -0.71 3.08 7.49
C TYR A 62 -2.08 3.71 7.78
N TYR A 63 -2.07 4.91 8.35
CA TYR A 63 -3.30 5.63 8.63
C TYR A 63 -4.13 5.86 7.37
N VAL A 64 -3.50 6.35 6.31
CA VAL A 64 -4.20 6.61 5.05
C VAL A 64 -4.77 5.31 4.47
N LEU A 65 -3.98 4.25 4.45
CA LEU A 65 -4.41 2.98 3.86
C LEU A 65 -5.50 2.28 4.67
N THR A 66 -5.58 2.55 5.99
CA THR A 66 -6.62 1.95 6.83
C THR A 66 -7.85 2.84 6.98
N ARG A 67 -7.79 4.10 6.54
CA ARG A 67 -8.89 5.05 6.72
C ARG A 67 -9.42 5.62 5.42
N LYS A 68 -8.54 5.90 4.45
CA LYS A 68 -8.91 6.62 3.23
C LYS A 68 -8.92 5.77 1.97
N HIS A 69 -8.48 4.53 2.06
CA HIS A 69 -8.52 3.63 0.91
C HIS A 69 -9.97 3.43 0.45
N PRO A 70 -10.24 3.44 -0.87
CA PRO A 70 -11.62 3.35 -1.38
C PRO A 70 -12.36 2.07 -1.04
N LYS A 71 -11.65 0.97 -0.80
CA LYS A 71 -12.28 -0.31 -0.46
C LYS A 71 -12.20 -0.60 1.03
N ALA A 72 -13.35 -0.71 1.68
CA ALA A 72 -13.42 -1.01 3.11
C ALA A 72 -12.75 -2.34 3.43
N GLU A 73 -12.89 -3.34 2.57
CA GLU A 73 -12.26 -4.65 2.75
C GLU A 73 -10.75 -4.54 2.81
N SER A 74 -10.15 -3.73 1.93
CA SER A 74 -8.69 -3.54 1.92
C SER A 74 -8.21 -2.81 3.15
N ARG A 75 -8.99 -1.85 3.66
CA ARG A 75 -8.65 -1.17 4.91
C ARG A 75 -8.57 -2.15 6.08
N ARG A 76 -9.54 -3.05 6.16
CA ARG A 76 -9.57 -4.09 7.21
C ARG A 76 -8.47 -5.13 7.00
N TYR A 77 -8.20 -5.47 5.76
CA TYR A 77 -7.18 -6.46 5.41
C TYR A 77 -5.80 -6.02 5.89
N LEU A 78 -5.42 -4.79 5.60
CA LEU A 78 -4.13 -4.25 6.04
C LEU A 78 -4.02 -4.30 7.57
N GLU A 79 -5.07 -3.87 8.27
CA GLU A 79 -5.10 -3.88 9.72
C GLU A 79 -4.97 -5.28 10.28
N LYS A 80 -5.70 -6.24 9.68
CA LYS A 80 -5.68 -7.63 10.10
C LYS A 80 -4.29 -8.27 9.91
N VAL A 81 -3.69 -8.05 8.75
CA VAL A 81 -2.38 -8.63 8.44
C VAL A 81 -1.30 -8.04 9.35
N THR A 82 -1.30 -6.73 9.56
CA THR A 82 -0.29 -6.10 10.40
C THR A 82 -0.41 -6.54 11.86
N LYS A 83 -1.62 -6.73 12.37
CA LYS A 83 -1.84 -7.26 13.71
C LYS A 83 -1.32 -8.69 13.84
N ALA A 84 -1.55 -9.51 12.81
CA ALA A 84 -1.04 -10.88 12.80
C ALA A 84 0.48 -10.91 12.79
N GLU A 85 1.12 -10.02 12.04
CA GLU A 85 2.58 -9.92 11.99
C GLU A 85 3.16 -9.56 13.37
N LYS A 86 2.55 -8.60 14.05
CA LYS A 86 2.98 -8.20 15.40
C LYS A 86 2.91 -9.35 16.40
N LYS A 87 1.94 -10.24 16.21
CA LYS A 87 1.74 -11.38 17.12
C LYS A 87 2.90 -12.36 17.07
N TYR A 88 3.61 -12.42 15.96
CA TYR A 88 4.71 -13.36 15.75
C TYR A 88 6.09 -12.69 15.88
N GLN A 89 6.12 -11.45 16.27
CA GLN A 89 7.36 -10.75 16.61
C GLN A 89 7.52 -10.73 18.13
#